data_3effabe38a95b86032c53cd147ba9160
#
_entry.id   3effabe38a95b86032c53cd147ba9160
#
_cell.length_a   1.000
_cell.length_b   1.000
_cell.length_c   1.000
_cell.angle_alpha   90.00
_cell.angle_beta   90.00
_cell.angle_gamma   90.00
#
_symmetry.space_group_name_H-M   'P 1'
#
loop_
_entity.id
_entity.type
_entity.pdbx_description
1 polymer ?
#
loop_
_entity_poly.entity_id
_entity_poly.type
_entity_poly.pdbx_seq_one_letter_code
_entity_poly.pdbx_strand_id
1 'polypeptide(L)'
;MIKPWRWIDRSSGIFPRGGKWELVDGRGRDRATIWQNDESRFTWHTWDEQGTGGENSEATSLDDAKRHCVAAIVRQGWAPGGWEVHW
;
A
#
# COMPACT_ATOMS: atom_id res chain seq x y z
N MET A 1 -21.70 2.46 -7.09
CA MET A 1 -21.01 2.70 -5.81
C MET A 1 -19.62 2.09 -5.85
N ILE A 2 -18.60 2.87 -5.52
CA ILE A 2 -17.23 2.39 -5.49
C ILE A 2 -16.96 1.80 -4.11
N LYS A 3 -16.47 0.56 -4.07
CA LYS A 3 -16.08 -0.04 -2.81
C LYS A 3 -14.80 0.64 -2.32
N PRO A 4 -14.70 0.95 -1.02
CA PRO A 4 -13.47 1.54 -0.50
C PRO A 4 -12.29 0.59 -0.65
N TRP A 5 -11.12 1.17 -0.84
CA TRP A 5 -9.87 0.43 -0.78
C TRP A 5 -9.50 0.31 0.69
N ARG A 6 -8.80 -0.75 1.05
CA ARG A 6 -8.47 -0.99 2.46
C ARG A 6 -7.08 -1.57 2.61
N TRP A 7 -6.46 -1.20 3.71
CA TRP A 7 -5.19 -1.79 4.11
C TRP A 7 -5.43 -3.11 4.80
N ILE A 8 -4.66 -4.12 4.40
CA ILE A 8 -4.72 -5.46 5.00
C ILE A 8 -3.34 -5.78 5.54
N ASP A 9 -3.30 -6.20 6.80
CA ASP A 9 -2.08 -6.67 7.43
C ASP A 9 -1.86 -8.12 7.00
N ARG A 10 -0.78 -8.33 6.24
CA ARG A 10 -0.35 -9.65 5.78
C ARG A 10 0.91 -10.12 6.52
N SER A 11 1.24 -9.49 7.64
CA SER A 11 2.42 -9.84 8.40
C SER A 11 2.38 -11.31 8.83
N SER A 12 3.52 -11.97 8.73
CA SER A 12 3.66 -13.35 9.17
C SER A 12 4.24 -13.37 10.58
N GLY A 13 3.58 -14.08 11.49
CA GLY A 13 4.09 -14.29 12.83
C GLY A 13 5.32 -15.19 12.91
N ILE A 14 5.70 -15.81 11.79
CA ILE A 14 6.86 -16.72 11.71
C ILE A 14 8.17 -15.95 11.64
N PHE A 15 8.15 -14.77 11.03
CA PHE A 15 9.35 -13.96 10.83
C PHE A 15 9.31 -12.72 11.72
N PRO A 16 10.28 -12.53 12.64
CA PRO A 16 10.30 -11.35 13.50
C PRO A 16 10.37 -10.02 12.76
N ARG A 17 10.77 -10.05 11.48
CA ARG A 17 10.88 -8.88 10.61
C ARG A 17 9.88 -8.91 9.46
N GLY A 18 8.86 -9.73 9.59
CA GLY A 18 7.96 -10.04 8.48
C GLY A 18 6.75 -9.13 8.34
N GLY A 19 6.84 -7.88 8.74
CA GLY A 19 5.74 -6.94 8.53
C GLY A 19 5.48 -6.73 7.04
N LYS A 20 4.24 -6.98 6.64
CA LYS A 20 3.79 -6.77 5.27
C LYS A 20 2.36 -6.26 5.27
N TRP A 21 2.10 -5.20 4.54
CA TRP A 21 0.76 -4.62 4.42
C TRP A 21 0.45 -4.39 2.96
N GLU A 22 -0.80 -4.60 2.58
CA GLU A 22 -1.25 -4.42 1.21
C GLU A 22 -2.48 -3.50 1.18
N LEU A 23 -2.47 -2.56 0.24
CA LEU A 23 -3.66 -1.77 -0.07
C LEU A 23 -4.40 -2.49 -1.19
N VAL A 24 -5.63 -2.90 -0.91
CA VAL A 24 -6.44 -3.71 -1.82
C VAL A 24 -7.62 -2.87 -2.31
N ASP A 25 -7.86 -2.87 -3.61
CA ASP A 25 -8.98 -2.14 -4.20
C ASP A 25 -10.31 -2.89 -4.04
N GLY A 26 -11.39 -2.30 -4.54
CA GLY A 26 -12.73 -2.89 -4.43
C GLY A 26 -12.90 -4.21 -5.18
N ARG A 27 -11.95 -4.58 -6.04
CA ARG A 27 -11.94 -5.85 -6.78
C ARG A 27 -10.99 -6.89 -6.17
N GLY A 28 -10.35 -6.54 -5.04
CA GLY A 28 -9.41 -7.44 -4.39
C GLY A 28 -8.02 -7.46 -4.98
N ARG A 29 -7.67 -6.47 -5.82
CA ARG A 29 -6.34 -6.38 -6.43
C ARG A 29 -5.40 -5.57 -5.55
N ASP A 30 -4.15 -5.98 -5.46
CA ASP A 30 -3.12 -5.23 -4.75
C ASP A 30 -2.77 -3.96 -5.52
N ARG A 31 -2.87 -2.83 -4.85
CA ARG A 31 -2.58 -1.54 -5.44
C ARG A 31 -1.38 -0.87 -4.76
N ALA A 32 -0.98 -1.35 -3.61
CA ALA A 32 0.26 -0.96 -2.94
C ALA A 32 0.69 -2.07 -1.99
N THR A 33 2.00 -2.18 -1.78
CA THR A 33 2.57 -3.13 -0.84
C THR A 33 3.62 -2.41 -0.01
N ILE A 34 3.65 -2.71 1.28
CA ILE A 34 4.66 -2.19 2.20
C ILE A 34 5.33 -3.38 2.86
N TRP A 35 6.65 -3.39 2.88
CA TRP A 35 7.44 -4.39 3.60
C TRP A 35 8.25 -3.69 4.69
N GLN A 36 8.27 -4.26 5.87
CA GLN A 36 9.15 -3.80 6.94
C GLN A 36 10.51 -4.46 6.80
N ASN A 37 11.54 -3.66 6.60
CA ASN A 37 12.93 -4.12 6.46
C ASN A 37 13.62 -4.24 7.81
N ASP A 38 13.37 -3.28 8.70
CA ASP A 38 13.82 -3.27 10.09
C ASP A 38 12.88 -2.38 10.91
N GLU A 39 13.24 -2.09 12.17
CA GLU A 39 12.37 -1.34 13.09
C GLU A 39 11.94 0.03 12.57
N SER A 40 12.78 0.67 11.76
CA SER A 40 12.55 2.04 11.30
C SER A 40 12.59 2.19 9.78
N ARG A 41 12.53 1.09 9.03
CA ARG A 41 12.63 1.14 7.56
C ARG A 41 11.54 0.31 6.93
N PHE A 42 10.74 0.98 6.12
CA PHE A 42 9.62 0.38 5.40
C PHE A 42 9.78 0.69 3.93
N THR A 43 9.83 -0.34 3.09
CA THR A 43 9.84 -0.18 1.63
C THR A 43 8.42 -0.23 1.14
N TRP A 44 8.01 0.71 0.29
CA TRP A 44 6.69 0.70 -0.29
C TRP A 44 6.75 0.73 -1.81
N HIS A 45 5.72 0.17 -2.43
CA HIS A 45 5.60 0.06 -3.88
C HIS A 45 4.13 0.17 -4.26
N THR A 46 3.83 0.90 -5.34
CA THR A 46 2.47 1.00 -5.86
C THR A 46 2.33 0.21 -7.15
N TRP A 47 1.11 -0.24 -7.43
CA TRP A 47 0.79 -1.07 -8.58
C TRP A 47 -0.41 -0.50 -9.33
N ASP A 48 -0.39 -0.56 -10.67
CA ASP A 48 -1.55 -0.22 -11.48
C ASP A 48 -2.58 -1.37 -11.49
N GLU A 49 -3.64 -1.22 -12.27
CA GLU A 49 -4.70 -2.24 -12.33
C GLU A 49 -4.22 -3.58 -12.89
N GLN A 50 -3.19 -3.59 -13.71
CA GLN A 50 -2.62 -4.80 -14.29
C GLN A 50 -1.51 -5.41 -13.42
N GLY A 51 -1.18 -4.79 -12.31
CA GLY A 51 -0.09 -5.26 -11.46
C GLY A 51 1.28 -4.79 -11.90
N THR A 52 1.35 -3.82 -12.83
CA THR A 52 2.61 -3.21 -13.23
C THR A 52 3.05 -2.21 -12.18
N GLY A 53 4.34 -2.19 -11.86
CA GLY A 53 4.89 -1.32 -10.83
C GLY A 53 4.81 0.15 -11.18
N GLY A 54 4.47 0.95 -10.19
CA GLY A 54 4.50 2.40 -10.24
C GLY A 54 5.66 2.95 -9.43
N GLU A 55 5.37 3.92 -8.55
CA GLU A 55 6.39 4.51 -7.68
C GLU A 55 6.77 3.56 -6.54
N ASN A 56 8.01 3.66 -6.11
CA ASN A 56 8.48 2.96 -4.91
C ASN A 56 9.51 3.82 -4.18
N SER A 57 9.63 3.64 -2.89
CA SER A 57 10.63 4.31 -2.07
C SER A 57 10.64 3.69 -0.67
N GLU A 58 11.31 4.36 0.27
CA GLU A 58 11.35 3.95 1.66
C GLU A 58 10.72 5.02 2.55
N ALA A 59 10.25 4.60 3.72
CA ALA A 59 9.73 5.46 4.75
C ALA A 59 10.24 4.98 6.12
N THR A 60 10.15 5.85 7.12
CA THR A 60 10.66 5.55 8.47
C THR A 60 9.59 5.06 9.43
N SER A 61 8.33 5.05 9.00
CA SER A 61 7.22 4.51 9.79
C SER A 61 6.17 3.90 8.87
N LEU A 62 5.35 3.03 9.42
CA LEU A 62 4.24 2.44 8.67
C LEU A 62 3.24 3.50 8.22
N ASP A 63 2.90 4.45 9.10
CA ASP A 63 1.98 5.52 8.75
C ASP A 63 2.49 6.36 7.58
N ASP A 64 3.77 6.71 7.60
CA ASP A 64 4.38 7.46 6.50
C ASP A 64 4.39 6.64 5.21
N ALA A 65 4.71 5.36 5.29
CA ALA A 65 4.68 4.48 4.13
C ALA A 65 3.28 4.44 3.51
N LYS A 66 2.24 4.29 4.33
CA LYS A 66 0.85 4.29 3.87
C LYS A 66 0.49 5.62 3.19
N ARG A 67 0.86 6.75 3.79
CA ARG A 67 0.61 8.08 3.23
C ARG A 67 1.31 8.26 1.89
N HIS A 68 2.56 7.82 1.79
CA HIS A 68 3.30 7.90 0.53
C HIS A 68 2.65 7.07 -0.57
N CYS A 69 2.18 5.86 -0.25
CA CYS A 69 1.46 5.03 -1.20
C CYS A 69 0.19 5.71 -1.72
N VAL A 70 -0.61 6.25 -0.83
CA VAL A 70 -1.85 6.93 -1.19
C VAL A 70 -1.56 8.16 -2.05
N ALA A 71 -0.56 8.96 -1.66
CA ALA A 71 -0.17 10.14 -2.42
C ALA A 71 0.35 9.76 -3.82
N ALA A 72 1.13 8.69 -3.93
CA ALA A 72 1.64 8.22 -5.21
C ALA A 72 0.50 7.77 -6.13
N ILE A 73 -0.49 7.06 -5.60
CA ILE A 73 -1.65 6.61 -6.37
C ILE A 73 -2.43 7.82 -6.91
N VAL A 74 -2.58 8.86 -6.11
CA VAL A 74 -3.23 10.10 -6.55
C VAL A 74 -2.41 10.78 -7.64
N ARG A 75 -1.09 10.90 -7.45
CA ARG A 75 -0.21 11.54 -8.45
C ARG A 75 -0.25 10.82 -9.79
N GLN A 76 -0.36 9.52 -9.78
CA GLN A 76 -0.42 8.71 -11.01
C GLN A 76 -1.79 8.70 -11.66
N GLY A 77 -2.77 9.34 -11.05
CA GLY A 77 -4.13 9.40 -11.59
C GLY A 77 -4.90 8.09 -11.45
N TRP A 78 -4.51 7.23 -10.54
CA TRP A 78 -5.14 5.91 -10.37
C TRP A 78 -6.27 5.89 -9.34
N ALA A 79 -6.45 6.99 -8.60
CA ALA A 79 -7.53 7.08 -7.63
C ALA A 79 -8.87 7.31 -8.34
N PRO A 80 -9.85 6.41 -8.19
CA PRO A 80 -11.16 6.62 -8.83
C PRO A 80 -11.92 7.76 -8.19
N GLY A 81 -12.86 8.35 -8.93
CA GLY A 81 -13.74 9.39 -8.39
C GLY A 81 -14.55 8.86 -7.20
N GLY A 82 -14.67 9.64 -6.14
CA GLY A 82 -15.33 9.22 -4.91
C GLY A 82 -14.53 8.23 -4.08
N TRP A 83 -13.23 8.21 -4.28
CA TRP A 83 -12.32 7.25 -3.63
C TRP A 83 -12.27 7.40 -2.12
N GLU A 84 -12.36 6.27 -1.44
CA GLU A 84 -12.14 6.18 0.00
C GLU A 84 -11.08 5.13 0.29
N VAL A 85 -10.27 5.39 1.31
CA VAL A 85 -9.29 4.43 1.80
C VAL A 85 -9.56 4.17 3.28
N HIS A 86 -9.74 2.92 3.63
CA HIS A 86 -9.86 2.49 5.02
C HIS A 86 -8.48 2.13 5.56
N TRP A 87 -8.03 2.92 6.51
CA TRP A 87 -6.72 2.77 7.16
C TRP A 87 -6.75 1.73 8.25
#